data_11cb8d110bbe842a01ed009e70895b0d
#
_entry.id   11cb8d110bbe842a01ed009e70895b0d
#
_cell.length_a   1.000
_cell.length_b   1.000
_cell.length_c   1.000
_cell.angle_alpha   90.00
_cell.angle_beta   90.00
_cell.angle_gamma   90.00
#
_symmetry.space_group_name_H-M   'P 1'
#
loop_
_entity.id
_entity.type
_entity.pdbx_description
1 polymer ?
#
loop_
_entity_poly.entity_id
_entity_poly.type
_entity_poly.pdbx_seq_one_letter_code
_entity_poly.pdbx_strand_id
1 'polypeptide(L)'
;MKIKSGLRHAYIISSDSEQIREKRALELAMAFVCKDRGDIACGVCSHCRKAEKRIHPDVIEVRAGLTKDGNRKNEIGVNIIRDIVKDAIIMPNEAVRKVYIIFDADYMNEMAQNALLKILEEPTGEAAFILTAEFTGRLLPTVCSRCIMEEIPSLEPNVFETAEEHKIIIESIFEAVGKNSLHRLIEATNQLDELKSEEVMPLMNFGRELAGLAAKGKSGYNISRKKALELYELFSTCVLYLNSNVNVKQVSGLISAGALNTENTK
;
A
#
# COMPACT_ATOMS: atom_id res chain seq x y z
N MET A 1 -23.86 15.27 24.66
CA MET A 1 -23.66 15.81 23.29
C MET A 1 -23.49 14.60 22.35
N LYS A 2 -24.45 14.34 21.44
CA LYS A 2 -24.43 13.12 20.62
C LYS A 2 -23.37 13.25 19.55
N ILE A 3 -22.31 12.45 19.64
CA ILE A 3 -21.39 12.20 18.53
C ILE A 3 -22.23 11.50 17.45
N LYS A 4 -22.43 12.15 16.29
CA LYS A 4 -23.02 11.49 15.13
C LYS A 4 -22.07 10.37 14.70
N SER A 5 -22.59 9.18 14.72
CA SER A 5 -21.92 7.91 14.51
C SER A 5 -21.52 7.71 13.05
N GLY A 6 -20.25 7.69 12.76
CA GLY A 6 -19.72 7.27 11.44
C GLY A 6 -18.22 7.09 11.49
N LEU A 7 -17.47 8.12 11.80
CA LEU A 7 -16.01 8.05 11.82
C LEU A 7 -15.49 7.39 13.11
N ARG A 8 -14.75 6.29 12.94
CA ARG A 8 -14.01 5.66 14.03
C ARG A 8 -12.68 6.39 14.23
N HIS A 9 -12.00 6.08 15.32
CA HIS A 9 -10.80 6.82 15.72
C HIS A 9 -9.51 6.36 15.02
N ALA A 10 -9.50 5.22 14.33
CA ALA A 10 -8.30 4.69 13.69
C ALA A 10 -8.59 4.06 12.33
N TYR A 11 -7.78 4.43 11.35
CA TYR A 11 -7.85 3.96 9.96
C TYR A 11 -6.48 3.57 9.44
N ILE A 12 -6.45 2.57 8.57
CA ILE A 12 -5.34 2.26 7.69
C ILE A 12 -5.81 2.45 6.26
N ILE A 13 -5.13 3.32 5.52
CA ILE A 13 -5.37 3.56 4.10
C ILE A 13 -4.25 2.89 3.34
N SER A 14 -4.60 1.89 2.55
CA SER A 14 -3.66 1.13 1.73
C SER A 14 -3.92 1.38 0.25
N SER A 15 -2.85 1.63 -0.49
CA SER A 15 -2.82 1.72 -1.95
C SER A 15 -1.37 1.55 -2.41
N ASP A 16 -1.14 1.12 -3.62
CA ASP A 16 0.15 1.13 -4.29
C ASP A 16 0.59 2.54 -4.72
N SER A 17 -0.36 3.48 -4.89
CA SER A 17 -0.08 4.88 -5.20
C SER A 17 0.05 5.74 -3.94
N GLU A 18 1.22 6.37 -3.73
CA GLU A 18 1.45 7.34 -2.64
C GLU A 18 0.47 8.50 -2.72
N GLN A 19 0.21 9.01 -3.92
CA GLN A 19 -0.70 10.15 -4.13
C GLN A 19 -2.13 9.82 -3.70
N ILE A 20 -2.63 8.62 -3.99
CA ILE A 20 -3.95 8.16 -3.57
C ILE A 20 -4.00 8.03 -2.05
N ARG A 21 -2.97 7.43 -1.43
CA ARG A 21 -2.87 7.31 0.04
C ARG A 21 -2.90 8.67 0.71
N GLU A 22 -2.08 9.62 0.24
CA GLU A 22 -2.01 10.95 0.81
C GLU A 22 -3.32 11.73 0.65
N LYS A 23 -3.89 11.71 -0.55
CA LYS A 23 -5.16 12.38 -0.84
C LYS A 23 -6.26 11.86 0.07
N ARG A 24 -6.40 10.54 0.18
CA ARG A 24 -7.44 9.93 1.01
C ARG A 24 -7.23 10.20 2.49
N ALA A 25 -5.98 10.16 2.97
CA ALA A 25 -5.64 10.50 4.34
C ALA A 25 -6.01 11.95 4.68
N LEU A 26 -5.75 12.88 3.76
CA LEU A 26 -6.10 14.28 3.93
C LEU A 26 -7.63 14.50 3.93
N GLU A 27 -8.37 13.86 3.02
CA GLU A 27 -9.84 13.91 2.98
C GLU A 27 -10.45 13.43 4.31
N LEU A 28 -9.92 12.34 4.84
CA LEU A 28 -10.38 11.78 6.11
C LEU A 28 -10.01 12.70 7.29
N ALA A 29 -8.81 13.27 7.30
CA ALA A 29 -8.40 14.25 8.31
C ALA A 29 -9.29 15.50 8.27
N MET A 30 -9.62 16.00 7.08
CA MET A 30 -10.56 17.11 6.90
C MET A 30 -11.95 16.78 7.49
N ALA A 31 -12.43 15.55 7.30
CA ALA A 31 -13.71 15.13 7.86
C ALA A 31 -13.69 15.12 9.40
N PHE A 32 -12.59 14.68 10.02
CA PHE A 32 -12.41 14.68 11.47
C PHE A 32 -12.42 16.08 12.10
N VAL A 33 -11.82 17.07 11.44
CA VAL A 33 -11.74 18.44 11.96
C VAL A 33 -12.90 19.32 11.47
N CYS A 34 -13.76 18.82 10.57
CA CYS A 34 -14.83 19.58 9.96
C CYS A 34 -15.87 20.06 10.98
N LYS A 35 -16.32 21.33 10.85
CA LYS A 35 -17.36 21.89 11.71
C LYS A 35 -18.70 21.17 11.58
N ASP A 36 -19.03 20.66 10.40
CA ASP A 36 -20.31 20.00 10.15
C ASP A 36 -20.41 18.60 10.77
N ARG A 37 -19.29 18.06 11.27
CA ARG A 37 -19.21 16.77 11.98
C ARG A 37 -19.91 15.62 11.25
N GLY A 38 -19.86 15.64 9.93
CA GLY A 38 -20.32 14.54 9.07
C GLY A 38 -19.19 13.55 8.79
N ASP A 39 -19.53 12.47 8.11
CA ASP A 39 -18.55 11.46 7.66
C ASP A 39 -17.71 11.98 6.47
N ILE A 40 -18.14 13.07 5.85
CA ILE A 40 -17.47 13.73 4.72
C ILE A 40 -17.21 15.19 5.10
N ALA A 41 -16.02 15.68 4.75
CA ALA A 41 -15.66 17.08 4.94
C ALA A 41 -16.52 18.02 4.08
N CYS A 42 -16.99 19.14 4.64
CA CYS A 42 -17.75 20.12 3.86
C CYS A 42 -16.88 20.90 2.83
N GLY A 43 -15.54 20.89 2.96
CA GLY A 43 -14.60 21.56 2.10
C GLY A 43 -14.54 23.10 2.23
N VAL A 44 -15.53 23.73 2.84
CA VAL A 44 -15.69 25.21 2.85
C VAL A 44 -15.43 25.87 4.19
N CYS A 45 -15.51 25.15 5.31
CA CYS A 45 -15.28 25.75 6.62
C CYS A 45 -13.79 26.06 6.87
N SER A 46 -13.50 26.87 7.90
CA SER A 46 -12.14 27.30 8.23
C SER A 46 -11.21 26.11 8.52
N HIS A 47 -11.71 25.05 9.18
CA HIS A 47 -10.93 23.84 9.48
C HIS A 47 -10.59 23.07 8.21
N CYS A 48 -11.57 22.82 7.32
CA CYS A 48 -11.30 22.15 6.04
C CYS A 48 -10.26 22.90 5.22
N ARG A 49 -10.39 24.23 5.07
CA ARG A 49 -9.42 25.05 4.33
C ARG A 49 -8.01 25.04 4.92
N LYS A 50 -7.89 25.03 6.26
CA LYS A 50 -6.59 24.92 6.93
C LYS A 50 -5.99 23.53 6.74
N ALA A 51 -6.78 22.48 6.87
CA ALA A 51 -6.33 21.10 6.69
C ALA A 51 -5.90 20.84 5.23
N GLU A 52 -6.68 21.31 4.25
CA GLU A 52 -6.32 21.22 2.81
C GLU A 52 -4.97 21.87 2.51
N LYS A 53 -4.68 23.01 3.16
CA LYS A 53 -3.39 23.72 3.04
C LYS A 53 -2.30 23.14 3.94
N ARG A 54 -2.55 22.06 4.65
CA ARG A 54 -1.61 21.41 5.59
C ARG A 54 -1.09 22.37 6.71
N ILE A 55 -1.91 23.33 7.15
CA ILE A 55 -1.59 24.31 8.19
C ILE A 55 -2.55 24.27 9.38
N HIS A 56 -3.36 23.20 9.51
CA HIS A 56 -4.26 23.05 10.64
C HIS A 56 -3.51 22.61 11.90
N PRO A 57 -3.60 23.32 13.05
CA PRO A 57 -2.80 23.02 14.23
C PRO A 57 -3.15 21.66 14.88
N ASP A 58 -4.36 21.16 14.63
CA ASP A 58 -4.83 19.86 15.16
C ASP A 58 -4.75 18.74 14.13
N VAL A 59 -4.09 18.95 12.98
CA VAL A 59 -3.74 17.90 12.02
C VAL A 59 -2.24 17.80 11.98
N ILE A 60 -1.72 16.72 12.57
CA ILE A 60 -0.29 16.48 12.74
C ILE A 60 0.14 15.39 11.73
N GLU A 61 0.98 15.78 10.80
CA GLU A 61 1.57 14.87 9.83
C GLU A 61 2.90 14.32 10.34
N VAL A 62 3.06 13.02 10.26
CA VAL A 62 4.26 12.29 10.69
C VAL A 62 4.78 11.48 9.53
N ARG A 63 6.05 11.66 9.22
CA ARG A 63 6.77 10.95 8.15
C ARG A 63 8.09 10.43 8.68
N ALA A 64 8.63 9.40 8.04
CA ALA A 64 10.01 9.00 8.26
C ALA A 64 10.94 10.19 7.99
N GLY A 65 11.88 10.45 8.89
CA GLY A 65 12.85 11.54 8.72
C GLY A 65 13.72 11.34 7.48
N LEU A 66 14.33 12.43 6.98
CA LEU A 66 15.36 12.34 5.94
C LEU A 66 16.72 11.99 6.58
N THR A 67 17.53 11.22 5.85
CA THR A 67 18.94 11.03 6.19
C THR A 67 19.73 12.30 5.89
N LYS A 68 20.99 12.39 6.38
CA LYS A 68 21.88 13.53 6.08
C LYS A 68 22.13 13.72 4.58
N ASP A 69 21.97 12.65 3.80
CA ASP A 69 22.17 12.62 2.35
C ASP A 69 20.87 12.90 1.56
N GLY A 70 19.81 13.33 2.26
CA GLY A 70 18.52 13.69 1.64
C GLY A 70 17.61 12.51 1.28
N ASN A 71 18.04 11.27 1.52
CA ASN A 71 17.20 10.09 1.33
C ASN A 71 16.22 9.92 2.49
N ARG A 72 15.02 9.39 2.24
CA ARG A 72 14.08 9.02 3.32
C ARG A 72 14.75 8.00 4.24
N LYS A 73 14.65 8.21 5.56
CA LYS A 73 14.97 7.13 6.50
C LYS A 73 14.00 5.99 6.25
N ASN A 74 14.54 4.79 6.10
CA ASN A 74 13.71 3.60 5.87
C ASN A 74 12.96 3.13 7.14
N GLU A 75 12.82 3.99 8.17
CA GLU A 75 12.25 3.55 9.44
C GLU A 75 11.64 4.70 10.24
N ILE A 76 10.42 4.48 10.73
CA ILE A 76 9.79 5.32 11.76
C ILE A 76 10.07 4.69 13.12
N GLY A 77 10.96 5.34 13.88
CA GLY A 77 11.40 4.82 15.18
C GLY A 77 10.36 5.03 16.30
N VAL A 78 10.48 4.22 17.35
CA VAL A 78 9.58 4.21 18.51
C VAL A 78 9.46 5.55 19.24
N ASN A 79 10.53 6.38 19.24
CA ASN A 79 10.53 7.67 19.94
C ASN A 79 9.52 8.65 19.33
N ILE A 80 9.43 8.69 17.98
CA ILE A 80 8.45 9.52 17.26
C ILE A 80 7.03 9.12 17.68
N ILE A 81 6.76 7.83 17.72
CA ILE A 81 5.45 7.32 18.11
C ILE A 81 5.13 7.60 19.58
N ARG A 82 6.11 7.46 20.48
CA ARG A 82 5.91 7.80 21.90
C ARG A 82 5.59 9.28 22.10
N ASP A 83 6.18 10.18 21.33
CA ASP A 83 5.89 11.60 21.41
C ASP A 83 4.48 11.92 20.90
N ILE A 84 4.03 11.25 19.82
CA ILE A 84 2.64 11.32 19.35
C ILE A 84 1.67 10.85 20.44
N VAL A 85 1.95 9.71 21.07
CA VAL A 85 1.10 9.14 22.12
C VAL A 85 0.98 10.09 23.33
N LYS A 86 2.07 10.78 23.69
CA LYS A 86 2.05 11.80 24.75
C LYS A 86 1.24 13.04 24.33
N ASP A 87 1.42 13.51 23.09
CA ASP A 87 0.70 14.68 22.59
C ASP A 87 -0.80 14.42 22.39
N ALA A 88 -1.19 13.18 22.09
CA ALA A 88 -2.58 12.79 21.90
C ALA A 88 -3.45 12.91 23.17
N ILE A 89 -2.82 13.00 24.36
CA ILE A 89 -3.51 13.24 25.63
C ILE A 89 -3.91 14.72 25.79
N ILE A 90 -3.21 15.60 25.07
CA ILE A 90 -3.42 17.06 25.17
C ILE A 90 -4.66 17.43 24.32
N MET A 91 -5.51 18.27 24.88
CA MET A 91 -6.72 18.74 24.17
C MET A 91 -6.39 19.41 22.84
N PRO A 92 -7.28 19.29 21.83
CA PRO A 92 -7.13 20.01 20.56
C PRO A 92 -7.09 21.53 20.75
N ASN A 93 -6.45 22.25 19.84
CA ASN A 93 -6.37 23.72 19.88
C ASN A 93 -7.64 24.40 19.37
N GLU A 94 -8.12 24.01 18.20
CA GLU A 94 -9.22 24.68 17.50
C GLU A 94 -10.35 23.70 17.12
N ALA A 95 -10.00 22.47 16.76
CA ALA A 95 -10.96 21.46 16.33
C ALA A 95 -11.55 20.69 17.50
N VAL A 96 -12.48 19.79 17.21
CA VAL A 96 -13.04 18.87 18.22
C VAL A 96 -12.10 17.71 18.49
N ARG A 97 -11.25 17.37 17.51
CA ARG A 97 -10.30 16.25 17.57
C ARG A 97 -8.93 16.66 17.07
N LYS A 98 -7.89 16.08 17.65
CA LYS A 98 -6.57 16.02 17.05
C LYS A 98 -6.50 14.83 16.09
N VAL A 99 -5.88 15.02 14.95
CA VAL A 99 -5.72 14.00 13.92
C VAL A 99 -4.24 13.79 13.64
N TYR A 100 -3.80 12.55 13.76
CA TYR A 100 -2.43 12.17 13.46
C TYR A 100 -2.44 11.37 12.16
N ILE A 101 -1.76 11.88 11.12
CA ILE A 101 -1.53 11.16 9.89
C ILE A 101 -0.12 10.61 9.93
N ILE A 102 0.01 9.31 10.03
CA ILE A 102 1.30 8.60 10.00
C ILE A 102 1.47 8.05 8.59
N PHE A 103 2.25 8.76 7.78
CA PHE A 103 2.54 8.35 6.42
C PHE A 103 3.55 7.21 6.41
N ASP A 104 3.34 6.27 5.48
CA ASP A 104 4.20 5.11 5.27
C ASP A 104 4.42 4.32 6.58
N ALA A 105 3.31 4.01 7.27
CA ALA A 105 3.31 3.34 8.57
C ALA A 105 3.90 1.92 8.51
N ASP A 106 3.96 1.30 7.34
CA ASP A 106 4.62 0.04 7.07
C ASP A 106 6.16 0.12 7.19
N TYR A 107 6.73 1.34 7.30
CA TYR A 107 8.13 1.56 7.69
C TYR A 107 8.33 1.74 9.21
N MET A 108 7.30 1.58 10.03
CA MET A 108 7.45 1.51 11.47
C MET A 108 8.12 0.20 11.87
N ASN A 109 9.15 0.28 12.73
CA ASN A 109 9.66 -0.94 13.35
C ASN A 109 8.65 -1.53 14.34
N GLU A 110 8.85 -2.78 14.72
CA GLU A 110 7.94 -3.51 15.60
C GLU A 110 7.72 -2.81 16.95
N MET A 111 8.76 -2.18 17.50
CA MET A 111 8.66 -1.42 18.75
C MET A 111 7.78 -0.17 18.61
N ALA A 112 7.85 0.50 17.46
CA ALA A 112 6.99 1.65 17.14
C ALA A 112 5.53 1.23 16.99
N GLN A 113 5.28 0.15 16.26
CA GLN A 113 3.94 -0.40 16.09
C GLN A 113 3.32 -0.84 17.42
N ASN A 114 4.09 -1.53 18.27
CA ASN A 114 3.65 -1.93 19.60
C ASN A 114 3.35 -0.73 20.51
N ALA A 115 4.08 0.39 20.37
CA ALA A 115 3.83 1.61 21.14
C ALA A 115 2.49 2.28 20.79
N LEU A 116 1.96 2.08 19.57
CA LEU A 116 0.65 2.57 19.15
C LEU A 116 -0.51 1.74 19.71
N LEU A 117 -0.34 0.46 20.02
CA LEU A 117 -1.44 -0.46 20.29
C LEU A 117 -2.39 0.05 21.37
N LYS A 118 -1.86 0.59 22.47
CA LYS A 118 -2.68 1.06 23.58
C LYS A 118 -3.62 2.21 23.17
N ILE A 119 -3.09 3.17 22.39
CA ILE A 119 -3.89 4.34 21.98
C ILE A 119 -4.86 4.03 20.84
N LEU A 120 -4.54 3.00 20.04
CA LEU A 120 -5.45 2.50 19.01
C LEU A 120 -6.60 1.68 19.62
N GLU A 121 -6.40 1.06 20.78
CA GLU A 121 -7.44 0.31 21.50
C GLU A 121 -8.36 1.24 22.30
N GLU A 122 -7.76 2.11 23.09
CA GLU A 122 -8.46 3.07 23.94
C GLU A 122 -7.89 4.48 23.71
N PRO A 123 -8.42 5.22 22.73
CA PRO A 123 -7.94 6.57 22.46
C PRO A 123 -8.17 7.46 23.68
N THR A 124 -7.08 8.01 24.20
CA THR A 124 -7.14 9.01 25.26
C THR A 124 -7.55 10.35 24.66
N GLY A 125 -8.66 10.92 25.13
CA GLY A 125 -9.14 12.21 24.64
C GLY A 125 -9.81 12.12 23.25
N GLU A 126 -9.88 13.26 22.59
CA GLU A 126 -10.46 13.40 21.24
C GLU A 126 -9.35 13.29 20.18
N ALA A 127 -8.72 12.11 20.07
CA ALA A 127 -7.67 11.83 19.08
C ALA A 127 -8.15 10.85 18.00
N ALA A 128 -7.69 11.04 16.77
CA ALA A 128 -7.90 10.14 15.65
C ALA A 128 -6.55 9.85 14.96
N PHE A 129 -6.41 8.63 14.46
CA PHE A 129 -5.19 8.13 13.82
C PHE A 129 -5.49 7.65 12.41
N ILE A 130 -4.72 8.12 11.45
CA ILE A 130 -4.78 7.73 10.05
C ILE A 130 -3.39 7.23 9.68
N LEU A 131 -3.27 5.94 9.43
CA LEU A 131 -2.05 5.31 8.97
C LEU A 131 -2.14 5.13 7.46
N THR A 132 -1.10 5.49 6.72
CA THR A 132 -1.02 5.08 5.33
C THR A 132 0.01 3.97 5.20
N ALA A 133 -0.24 3.02 4.32
CA ALA A 133 0.68 1.91 4.06
C ALA A 133 0.61 1.50 2.59
N GLU A 134 1.75 1.24 1.99
CA GLU A 134 1.81 0.57 0.71
C GLU A 134 1.57 -0.92 0.89
N PHE A 135 2.19 -1.51 1.91
CA PHE A 135 2.10 -2.93 2.21
C PHE A 135 1.58 -3.16 3.63
N THR A 136 0.30 -3.49 3.74
CA THR A 136 -0.32 -3.82 5.03
C THR A 136 0.28 -5.07 5.68
N GLY A 137 0.90 -5.96 4.90
CA GLY A 137 1.59 -7.14 5.40
C GLY A 137 2.84 -6.86 6.26
N ARG A 138 3.37 -5.62 6.25
CA ARG A 138 4.43 -5.17 7.16
C ARG A 138 3.91 -4.65 8.50
N LEU A 139 2.60 -4.41 8.58
CA LEU A 139 1.96 -4.01 9.82
C LEU A 139 1.64 -5.24 10.66
N LEU A 140 1.80 -5.11 11.97
CA LEU A 140 1.44 -6.17 12.90
C LEU A 140 -0.08 -6.47 12.80
N PRO A 141 -0.49 -7.74 12.84
CA PRO A 141 -1.91 -8.10 12.85
C PRO A 141 -2.68 -7.41 13.99
N THR A 142 -2.01 -7.15 15.11
CA THR A 142 -2.56 -6.44 16.27
C THR A 142 -2.86 -4.97 15.99
N VAL A 143 -2.11 -4.29 15.11
CA VAL A 143 -2.40 -2.93 14.63
C VAL A 143 -3.57 -2.98 13.65
N CYS A 144 -3.51 -3.89 12.67
CA CYS A 144 -4.56 -4.04 11.66
C CYS A 144 -5.94 -4.33 12.28
N SER A 145 -6.01 -5.16 13.32
CA SER A 145 -7.27 -5.52 13.99
C SER A 145 -7.94 -4.36 14.74
N ARG A 146 -7.22 -3.28 15.02
CA ARG A 146 -7.71 -2.09 15.76
C ARG A 146 -8.08 -0.91 14.85
N CYS A 147 -7.80 -1.03 13.58
CA CYS A 147 -8.07 0.02 12.58
C CYS A 147 -9.14 -0.42 11.58
N ILE A 148 -9.88 0.54 11.04
CA ILE A 148 -10.65 0.30 9.82
C ILE A 148 -9.67 0.31 8.65
N MET A 149 -9.68 -0.75 7.85
CA MET A 149 -8.85 -0.83 6.65
C MET A 149 -9.65 -0.33 5.44
N GLU A 150 -9.09 0.65 4.73
CA GLU A 150 -9.56 1.10 3.43
C GLU A 150 -8.47 0.77 2.40
N GLU A 151 -8.72 -0.25 1.60
CA GLU A 151 -7.84 -0.63 0.50
C GLU A 151 -8.36 0.04 -0.79
N ILE A 152 -7.55 0.94 -1.35
CA ILE A 152 -7.92 1.74 -2.52
C ILE A 152 -7.01 1.31 -3.66
N PRO A 153 -7.54 0.55 -4.62
CA PRO A 153 -6.76 0.23 -5.80
C PRO A 153 -6.45 1.50 -6.59
N SER A 154 -5.24 1.68 -7.05
CA SER A 154 -4.96 2.71 -8.04
C SER A 154 -5.73 2.34 -9.32
N LEU A 155 -6.64 3.23 -9.72
CA LEU A 155 -7.36 3.09 -10.99
C LEU A 155 -6.49 3.51 -12.20
N GLU A 156 -5.41 4.20 -11.91
CA GLU A 156 -4.40 4.42 -12.91
C GLU A 156 -3.58 3.12 -13.03
N PRO A 157 -3.44 2.56 -14.24
CA PRO A 157 -2.37 1.61 -14.42
C PRO A 157 -1.13 2.33 -13.89
N ASN A 158 -0.46 1.74 -12.89
CA ASN A 158 0.84 2.21 -12.49
C ASN A 158 1.66 2.25 -13.77
N VAL A 159 1.75 3.43 -14.37
CA VAL A 159 2.73 3.72 -15.40
C VAL A 159 4.05 3.81 -14.63
N PHE A 160 4.46 2.68 -14.07
CA PHE A 160 5.87 2.47 -13.91
C PHE A 160 6.38 2.64 -15.33
N GLU A 161 7.24 3.63 -15.55
CA GLU A 161 8.06 3.72 -16.74
C GLU A 161 8.98 2.49 -16.78
N THR A 162 8.35 1.31 -16.91
CA THR A 162 9.06 0.15 -17.40
C THR A 162 9.45 0.51 -18.80
N ALA A 163 10.75 0.53 -19.07
CA ALA A 163 11.21 0.65 -20.43
C ALA A 163 10.40 -0.33 -21.28
N GLU A 164 9.82 0.14 -22.40
CA GLU A 164 9.00 -0.69 -23.29
C GLU A 164 9.70 -2.02 -23.62
N GLU A 165 11.05 -1.96 -23.68
CA GLU A 165 11.93 -3.12 -23.89
C GLU A 165 11.75 -4.21 -22.81
N HIS A 166 11.51 -3.86 -21.56
CA HIS A 166 11.34 -4.84 -20.48
C HIS A 166 9.92 -5.43 -20.39
N LYS A 167 8.90 -4.72 -20.87
CA LYS A 167 7.52 -5.26 -20.94
C LYS A 167 7.44 -6.50 -21.81
N ILE A 168 8.24 -6.56 -22.86
CA ILE A 168 8.35 -7.71 -23.77
C ILE A 168 8.67 -9.00 -23.02
N ILE A 169 9.40 -8.94 -21.92
CA ILE A 169 9.74 -10.12 -21.10
C ILE A 169 8.46 -10.73 -20.52
N ILE A 170 7.60 -9.89 -19.93
CA ILE A 170 6.33 -10.34 -19.34
C ILE A 170 5.37 -10.84 -20.42
N GLU A 171 5.29 -10.14 -21.54
CA GLU A 171 4.47 -10.56 -22.68
C GLU A 171 4.92 -11.91 -23.21
N SER A 172 6.24 -12.15 -23.29
CA SER A 172 6.83 -13.44 -23.67
C SER A 172 6.48 -14.56 -22.69
N ILE A 173 6.39 -14.27 -21.39
CA ILE A 173 5.91 -15.22 -20.38
C ILE A 173 4.45 -15.58 -20.65
N PHE A 174 3.58 -14.60 -20.92
CA PHE A 174 2.16 -14.84 -21.23
C PHE A 174 1.99 -15.64 -22.52
N GLU A 175 2.78 -15.35 -23.57
CA GLU A 175 2.78 -16.15 -24.79
C GLU A 175 3.24 -17.59 -24.55
N ALA A 176 4.31 -17.77 -23.76
CA ALA A 176 4.82 -19.08 -23.41
C ALA A 176 3.78 -19.92 -22.67
N VAL A 177 3.05 -19.31 -21.73
CA VAL A 177 1.94 -19.95 -21.01
C VAL A 177 0.78 -20.28 -21.97
N GLY A 178 0.37 -19.35 -22.81
CA GLY A 178 -0.70 -19.57 -23.79
C GLY A 178 -0.39 -20.66 -24.81
N LYS A 179 0.88 -20.87 -25.12
CA LYS A 179 1.38 -21.94 -26.02
C LYS A 179 1.83 -23.20 -25.27
N ASN A 180 1.70 -23.23 -23.95
CA ASN A 180 2.16 -24.30 -23.04
C ASN A 180 3.63 -24.75 -23.33
N SER A 181 4.52 -23.76 -23.52
CA SER A 181 5.92 -23.98 -23.93
C SER A 181 6.89 -23.69 -22.79
N LEU A 182 7.41 -24.75 -22.15
CA LEU A 182 8.39 -24.64 -21.07
C LEU A 182 9.68 -23.98 -21.54
N HIS A 183 10.15 -24.29 -22.74
CA HIS A 183 11.40 -23.72 -23.28
C HIS A 183 11.31 -22.18 -23.36
N ARG A 184 10.24 -21.67 -23.96
CA ARG A 184 10.02 -20.21 -24.07
C ARG A 184 9.84 -19.53 -22.73
N LEU A 185 9.20 -20.23 -21.79
CA LEU A 185 9.04 -19.71 -20.43
C LEU A 185 10.39 -19.53 -19.74
N ILE A 186 11.28 -20.55 -19.85
CA ILE A 186 12.63 -20.48 -19.26
C ILE A 186 13.46 -19.38 -19.94
N GLU A 187 13.38 -19.24 -21.27
CA GLU A 187 14.06 -18.14 -21.96
C GLU A 187 13.61 -16.77 -21.47
N ALA A 188 12.30 -16.56 -21.33
CA ALA A 188 11.75 -15.29 -20.85
C ALA A 188 12.12 -15.02 -19.38
N THR A 189 12.07 -16.04 -18.50
CA THR A 189 12.41 -15.86 -17.09
C THR A 189 13.89 -15.66 -16.84
N ASN A 190 14.77 -16.24 -17.67
CA ASN A 190 16.22 -16.01 -17.58
C ASN A 190 16.58 -14.53 -17.85
N GLN A 191 15.81 -13.82 -18.68
CA GLN A 191 16.03 -12.39 -18.92
C GLN A 191 15.77 -11.55 -17.68
N LEU A 192 14.91 -11.99 -16.76
CA LEU A 192 14.69 -11.32 -15.48
C LEU A 192 15.92 -11.38 -14.58
N ASP A 193 16.75 -12.45 -14.69
CA ASP A 193 17.94 -12.64 -13.85
C ASP A 193 19.04 -11.60 -14.11
N GLU A 194 18.99 -10.94 -15.27
CA GLU A 194 19.95 -9.90 -15.69
C GLU A 194 19.54 -8.51 -15.16
N LEU A 195 18.30 -8.36 -14.66
CA LEU A 195 17.75 -7.11 -14.19
C LEU A 195 17.97 -6.92 -12.69
N LYS A 196 17.97 -5.66 -12.26
CA LYS A 196 17.99 -5.31 -10.82
C LYS A 196 16.60 -5.41 -10.22
N SER A 197 16.53 -5.58 -8.90
CA SER A 197 15.24 -5.65 -8.18
C SER A 197 14.34 -4.45 -8.43
N GLU A 198 14.92 -3.25 -8.60
CA GLU A 198 14.20 -2.00 -8.90
C GLU A 198 13.52 -2.04 -10.28
N GLU A 199 14.10 -2.76 -11.25
CA GLU A 199 13.55 -2.92 -12.60
C GLU A 199 12.54 -4.07 -12.67
N VAL A 200 12.73 -5.12 -11.85
CA VAL A 200 11.85 -6.30 -11.82
C VAL A 200 10.54 -6.03 -11.11
N MET A 201 10.53 -5.20 -10.07
CA MET A 201 9.33 -4.87 -9.32
C MET A 201 8.20 -4.30 -10.20
N PRO A 202 8.44 -3.27 -11.05
CA PRO A 202 7.45 -2.76 -11.98
C PRO A 202 6.95 -3.83 -12.96
N LEU A 203 7.83 -4.75 -13.41
CA LEU A 203 7.46 -5.84 -14.30
C LEU A 203 6.50 -6.84 -13.64
N MET A 204 6.70 -7.16 -12.36
CA MET A 204 5.79 -8.05 -11.63
C MET A 204 4.41 -7.41 -11.48
N ASN A 205 4.33 -6.11 -11.24
CA ASN A 205 3.07 -5.38 -11.20
C ASN A 205 2.39 -5.38 -12.58
N PHE A 206 3.13 -5.14 -13.66
CA PHE A 206 2.61 -5.23 -15.03
C PHE A 206 2.09 -6.64 -15.35
N GLY A 207 2.81 -7.69 -14.95
CA GLY A 207 2.37 -9.08 -15.08
C GLY A 207 1.07 -9.36 -14.34
N ARG A 208 0.90 -8.83 -13.14
CA ARG A 208 -0.32 -8.93 -12.34
C ARG A 208 -1.51 -8.25 -13.03
N GLU A 209 -1.32 -7.05 -13.56
CA GLU A 209 -2.36 -6.33 -14.32
C GLU A 209 -2.77 -7.09 -15.58
N LEU A 210 -1.79 -7.57 -16.34
CA LEU A 210 -2.04 -8.34 -17.56
C LEU A 210 -2.79 -9.64 -17.27
N ALA A 211 -2.47 -10.31 -16.17
CA ALA A 211 -3.20 -11.48 -15.69
C ALA A 211 -4.65 -11.13 -15.32
N GLY A 212 -4.88 -9.98 -14.66
CA GLY A 212 -6.20 -9.47 -14.34
C GLY A 212 -7.04 -9.17 -15.59
N LEU A 213 -6.44 -8.61 -16.63
CA LEU A 213 -7.09 -8.38 -17.93
C LEU A 213 -7.42 -9.71 -18.64
N ALA A 214 -6.49 -10.68 -18.59
CA ALA A 214 -6.72 -12.01 -19.14
C ALA A 214 -7.88 -12.73 -18.45
N ALA A 215 -7.97 -12.64 -17.12
CA ALA A 215 -9.09 -13.21 -16.37
C ALA A 215 -10.45 -12.61 -16.73
N LYS A 216 -10.47 -11.35 -17.21
CA LYS A 216 -11.66 -10.64 -17.70
C LYS A 216 -11.95 -10.89 -19.21
N GLY A 217 -11.13 -11.70 -19.88
CA GLY A 217 -11.24 -11.94 -21.33
C GLY A 217 -10.87 -10.74 -22.21
N LYS A 218 -10.08 -9.79 -21.67
CA LYS A 218 -9.67 -8.55 -22.35
C LYS A 218 -8.20 -8.56 -22.79
N SER A 219 -7.52 -9.70 -22.70
CA SER A 219 -6.15 -9.87 -23.18
C SER A 219 -6.14 -10.58 -24.52
N GLY A 220 -5.15 -10.29 -25.36
CA GLY A 220 -4.92 -10.97 -26.64
C GLY A 220 -4.30 -12.39 -26.51
N TYR A 221 -4.11 -12.88 -25.27
CA TYR A 221 -3.45 -14.17 -25.00
C TYR A 221 -4.44 -15.31 -24.89
N ASN A 222 -4.08 -16.47 -25.45
CA ASN A 222 -4.91 -17.69 -25.36
C ASN A 222 -4.70 -18.39 -24.01
N ILE A 223 -5.19 -17.78 -22.94
CA ILE A 223 -5.05 -18.24 -21.55
C ILE A 223 -6.44 -18.41 -20.95
N SER A 224 -6.72 -19.57 -20.33
CA SER A 224 -7.97 -19.81 -19.66
C SER A 224 -8.13 -18.87 -18.46
N ARG A 225 -9.39 -18.55 -18.08
CA ARG A 225 -9.68 -17.70 -16.91
C ARG A 225 -9.06 -18.26 -15.62
N LYS A 226 -9.10 -19.58 -15.43
CA LYS A 226 -8.47 -20.25 -14.28
C LYS A 226 -6.99 -19.96 -14.26
N LYS A 227 -6.32 -20.17 -15.39
CA LYS A 227 -4.87 -19.95 -15.51
C LYS A 227 -4.47 -18.49 -15.35
N ALA A 228 -5.30 -17.58 -15.84
CA ALA A 228 -5.07 -16.14 -15.62
C ALA A 228 -5.16 -15.75 -14.14
N LEU A 229 -6.06 -16.34 -13.36
CA LEU A 229 -6.14 -16.14 -11.91
C LEU A 229 -4.91 -16.72 -11.19
N GLU A 230 -4.45 -17.91 -11.58
CA GLU A 230 -3.22 -18.51 -11.04
C GLU A 230 -1.99 -17.62 -11.32
N LEU A 231 -1.88 -17.04 -12.52
CA LEU A 231 -0.83 -16.07 -12.84
C LEU A 231 -0.95 -14.79 -12.02
N TYR A 232 -2.16 -14.29 -11.78
CA TYR A 232 -2.38 -13.13 -10.94
C TYR A 232 -1.86 -13.36 -9.50
N GLU A 233 -2.17 -14.51 -8.92
CA GLU A 233 -1.68 -14.91 -7.59
C GLU A 233 -0.15 -15.09 -7.59
N LEU A 234 0.40 -15.70 -8.64
CA LEU A 234 1.84 -15.90 -8.80
C LEU A 234 2.59 -14.57 -8.85
N PHE A 235 2.18 -13.63 -9.70
CA PHE A 235 2.79 -12.31 -9.79
C PHE A 235 2.60 -11.51 -8.50
N SER A 236 1.46 -11.63 -7.83
CA SER A 236 1.23 -11.01 -6.52
C SER A 236 2.21 -11.54 -5.46
N THR A 237 2.47 -12.85 -5.48
CA THR A 237 3.47 -13.48 -4.60
C THR A 237 4.88 -13.01 -4.92
N CYS A 238 5.22 -12.84 -6.21
CA CYS A 238 6.51 -12.29 -6.64
C CYS A 238 6.72 -10.85 -6.12
N VAL A 239 5.70 -10.01 -6.17
CA VAL A 239 5.72 -8.64 -5.60
C VAL A 239 6.00 -8.70 -4.09
N LEU A 240 5.32 -9.57 -3.34
CA LEU A 240 5.55 -9.75 -1.90
C LEU A 240 6.98 -10.18 -1.59
N TYR A 241 7.55 -11.09 -2.39
CA TYR A 241 8.90 -11.59 -2.20
C TYR A 241 9.95 -10.51 -2.48
N LEU A 242 9.81 -9.75 -3.56
CA LEU A 242 10.71 -8.63 -3.86
C LEU A 242 10.68 -7.57 -2.75
N ASN A 243 9.51 -7.27 -2.20
CA ASN A 243 9.36 -6.36 -1.05
C ASN A 243 10.01 -6.90 0.23
N SER A 244 10.15 -8.22 0.35
CA SER A 244 10.85 -8.88 1.45
C SER A 244 12.36 -9.05 1.18
N ASN A 245 12.91 -8.35 0.18
CA ASN A 245 14.31 -8.44 -0.27
C ASN A 245 14.73 -9.84 -0.73
N VAL A 246 13.79 -10.63 -1.27
CA VAL A 246 14.11 -11.89 -1.92
C VAL A 246 14.83 -11.62 -3.23
N ASN A 247 15.87 -12.41 -3.55
CA ASN A 247 16.67 -12.24 -4.75
C ASN A 247 15.84 -12.46 -6.03
N VAL A 248 16.10 -11.67 -7.07
CA VAL A 248 15.46 -11.76 -8.40
C VAL A 248 15.51 -13.19 -8.97
N LYS A 249 16.63 -13.90 -8.83
CA LYS A 249 16.74 -15.29 -9.28
C LYS A 249 15.78 -16.27 -8.61
N GLN A 250 15.39 -16.00 -7.38
CA GLN A 250 14.37 -16.81 -6.70
C GLN A 250 12.97 -16.49 -7.22
N VAL A 251 12.73 -15.21 -7.57
CA VAL A 251 11.47 -14.78 -8.18
C VAL A 251 11.32 -15.33 -9.60
N SER A 252 12.36 -15.28 -10.43
CA SER A 252 12.34 -15.88 -11.77
C SER A 252 12.15 -17.40 -11.72
N GLY A 253 12.81 -18.06 -10.76
CA GLY A 253 12.63 -19.49 -10.50
C GLY A 253 11.19 -19.83 -10.08
N LEU A 254 10.56 -18.99 -9.25
CA LEU A 254 9.16 -19.17 -8.86
C LEU A 254 8.22 -19.05 -10.06
N ILE A 255 8.46 -18.08 -10.97
CA ILE A 255 7.67 -17.92 -12.19
C ILE A 255 7.86 -19.12 -13.12
N SER A 256 9.11 -19.57 -13.33
CA SER A 256 9.41 -20.74 -14.17
C SER A 256 8.73 -22.00 -13.67
N ALA A 257 8.69 -22.22 -12.35
CA ALA A 257 8.07 -23.39 -11.74
C ALA A 257 6.53 -23.29 -11.67
N GLY A 258 5.99 -22.08 -11.42
CA GLY A 258 4.58 -21.87 -11.15
C GLY A 258 3.72 -21.56 -12.38
N ALA A 259 4.30 -20.89 -13.40
CA ALA A 259 3.51 -20.39 -14.52
C ALA A 259 2.96 -21.48 -15.45
N LEU A 260 3.59 -22.67 -15.53
CA LEU A 260 3.10 -23.81 -16.31
C LEU A 260 2.57 -24.96 -15.46
N ASN A 261 2.70 -24.92 -14.13
CA ASN A 261 2.17 -25.97 -13.28
C ASN A 261 0.64 -26.02 -13.40
N THR A 262 0.17 -26.97 -14.16
CA THR A 262 -1.21 -27.39 -14.24
C THR A 262 -1.27 -28.89 -14.36
N GLU A 263 -2.02 -29.49 -13.44
CA GLU A 263 -2.67 -30.80 -13.57
C GLU A 263 -1.79 -31.94 -14.10
N ASN A 264 -0.97 -32.50 -13.23
CA ASN A 264 -0.75 -33.92 -13.18
C ASN A 264 -0.83 -34.40 -11.74
N THR A 265 -2.04 -34.44 -11.21
CA THR A 265 -2.39 -35.42 -10.16
C THR A 265 -3.83 -35.81 -10.37
N LYS A 266 -3.94 -37.03 -10.85
CA LYS A 266 -5.18 -37.83 -10.94
C LYS A 266 -5.87 -37.93 -9.59
#